data_924a29f5c6c65d696138ba844957484b
#
_entry.id   924a29f5c6c65d696138ba844957484b
#
_cell.length_a   1.000
_cell.length_b   1.000
_cell.length_c   1.000
_cell.angle_alpha   90.00
_cell.angle_beta   90.00
_cell.angle_gamma   90.00
#
_symmetry.space_group_name_H-M   'P 1'
#
loop_
_entity.id
_entity.type
_entity.pdbx_description
1 polymer ?
#
loop_
_entity_poly.entity_id
_entity_poly.type
_entity_poly.pdbx_seq_one_letter_code
_entity_poly.pdbx_strand_id
1 'polypeptide(L)'
;MANEALIPISESLFAQVAQQAAISPRLRKNHNLHQESDLVQRFLNVLQPGTYVRPHRHLREQAGAGFECFVVLKGSIGLLVLNKAGEVLQRERLEANGEVRGVQLAEGEFHTLVALEADSVMFEIKQGPYQPLADKDFLTVFPREGTPEAQQQEWLWRCYFDKTPKDESDQTPVPLPCPLKE
;
A
#
# COMPACT_ATOMS: atom_id res chain seq x y z
N MET A 1 21.92 9.53 -24.74
CA MET A 1 22.06 9.45 -23.27
C MET A 1 22.72 8.13 -22.96
N ALA A 2 23.80 8.11 -22.20
CA ALA A 2 24.49 6.87 -21.82
C ALA A 2 23.49 6.00 -21.03
N ASN A 3 23.33 4.75 -21.47
CA ASN A 3 22.50 3.78 -20.76
C ASN A 3 23.28 3.41 -19.49
N GLU A 4 22.90 3.96 -18.35
CA GLU A 4 23.53 3.57 -17.09
C GLU A 4 23.26 2.08 -16.85
N ALA A 5 24.33 1.29 -16.78
CA ALA A 5 24.21 -0.15 -16.58
C ALA A 5 23.69 -0.52 -15.18
N LEU A 6 23.80 0.41 -14.22
CA LEU A 6 23.35 0.24 -12.83
C LEU A 6 22.51 1.45 -12.39
N ILE A 7 21.35 1.19 -11.82
CA ILE A 7 20.50 2.21 -11.20
C ILE A 7 20.49 1.92 -9.68
N PRO A 8 21.20 2.71 -8.87
CA PRO A 8 21.26 2.49 -7.42
C PRO A 8 19.90 2.76 -6.75
N ILE A 9 19.47 1.84 -5.90
CA ILE A 9 18.38 2.07 -4.92
C ILE A 9 19.08 2.50 -3.63
N SER A 10 19.02 3.80 -3.30
CA SER A 10 19.87 4.41 -2.28
C SER A 10 19.10 5.34 -1.33
N GLU A 11 19.67 5.62 -0.17
CA GLU A 11 19.12 6.59 0.79
C GLU A 11 18.94 7.99 0.18
N SER A 12 19.82 8.41 -0.72
CA SER A 12 19.68 9.70 -1.41
C SER A 12 18.47 9.72 -2.33
N LEU A 13 18.17 8.61 -3.03
CA LEU A 13 16.97 8.45 -3.82
C LEU A 13 15.73 8.46 -2.92
N PHE A 14 15.75 7.75 -1.79
CA PHE A 14 14.66 7.74 -0.82
C PHE A 14 14.35 9.15 -0.32
N ALA A 15 15.36 9.90 0.10
CA ALA A 15 15.21 11.28 0.58
C ALA A 15 14.61 12.21 -0.48
N GLN A 16 15.07 12.09 -1.73
CA GLN A 16 14.54 12.89 -2.85
C GLN A 16 13.06 12.61 -3.10
N VAL A 17 12.65 11.34 -3.11
CA VAL A 17 11.25 10.96 -3.36
C VAL A 17 10.38 11.29 -2.14
N ALA A 18 10.92 11.19 -0.91
CA ALA A 18 10.22 11.55 0.33
C ALA A 18 9.85 13.04 0.38
N GLN A 19 10.74 13.93 -0.05
CA GLN A 19 10.43 15.35 -0.18
C GLN A 19 9.23 15.58 -1.12
N GLN A 20 9.15 14.86 -2.23
CA GLN A 20 8.02 14.94 -3.16
C GLN A 20 6.74 14.35 -2.57
N ALA A 21 6.85 13.26 -1.81
CA ALA A 21 5.72 12.64 -1.12
C ALA A 21 5.12 13.57 -0.06
N ALA A 22 5.97 14.25 0.73
CA ALA A 22 5.55 15.13 1.81
C ALA A 22 4.72 16.34 1.33
N ILE A 23 5.02 16.86 0.14
CA ILE A 23 4.27 18.01 -0.44
C ILE A 23 3.15 17.56 -1.39
N SER A 24 3.02 16.26 -1.63
CA SER A 24 1.95 15.71 -2.47
C SER A 24 0.61 15.79 -1.74
N PRO A 25 -0.49 16.22 -2.38
CA PRO A 25 -1.83 16.14 -1.80
C PRO A 25 -2.25 14.71 -1.38
N ARG A 26 -1.60 13.71 -1.98
CA ARG A 26 -1.84 12.30 -1.67
C ARG A 26 -0.95 11.76 -0.55
N LEU A 27 -0.01 12.55 -0.05
CA LEU A 27 0.97 12.16 0.96
C LEU A 27 1.76 10.89 0.56
N ARG A 28 1.96 10.70 -0.76
CA ARG A 28 2.78 9.62 -1.31
C ARG A 28 3.31 9.98 -2.70
N LYS A 29 4.39 9.30 -3.08
CA LYS A 29 5.00 9.42 -4.39
C LYS A 29 5.57 8.08 -4.85
N ASN A 30 5.27 7.71 -6.10
CA ASN A 30 5.90 6.58 -6.76
C ASN A 30 7.14 7.04 -7.55
N HIS A 31 8.17 6.23 -7.55
CA HIS A 31 9.34 6.35 -8.41
C HIS A 31 9.50 5.06 -9.21
N ASN A 32 9.24 5.14 -10.52
CA ASN A 32 9.28 3.97 -11.39
C ASN A 32 10.72 3.63 -11.78
N LEU A 33 11.08 2.35 -11.65
CA LEU A 33 12.34 1.76 -12.11
C LEU A 33 12.14 0.94 -13.40
N HIS A 34 11.00 1.11 -14.06
CA HIS A 34 10.55 0.37 -15.23
C HIS A 34 9.90 1.31 -16.25
N GLN A 35 9.76 0.83 -17.48
CA GLN A 35 8.89 1.44 -18.49
C GLN A 35 7.49 0.85 -18.37
N GLU A 36 6.44 1.60 -18.72
CA GLU A 36 5.04 1.14 -18.63
C GLU A 36 4.78 -0.14 -19.42
N SER A 37 5.54 -0.38 -20.49
CA SER A 37 5.48 -1.58 -21.33
C SER A 37 6.19 -2.80 -20.75
N ASP A 38 6.93 -2.67 -19.66
CA ASP A 38 7.68 -3.78 -19.07
C ASP A 38 6.72 -4.83 -18.50
N LEU A 39 7.04 -6.11 -18.70
CA LEU A 39 6.26 -7.23 -18.18
C LEU A 39 6.32 -7.33 -16.65
N VAL A 40 7.35 -6.78 -16.04
CA VAL A 40 7.49 -6.71 -14.58
C VAL A 40 7.65 -5.25 -14.18
N GLN A 41 6.67 -4.74 -13.46
CA GLN A 41 6.71 -3.39 -12.91
C GLN A 41 7.47 -3.39 -11.59
N ARG A 42 8.33 -2.39 -11.40
CA ARG A 42 9.22 -2.23 -10.24
C ARG A 42 9.23 -0.77 -9.86
N PHE A 43 8.82 -0.44 -8.66
CA PHE A 43 8.82 0.95 -8.23
C PHE A 43 8.96 1.10 -6.71
N LEU A 44 9.45 2.24 -6.32
CA LEU A 44 9.45 2.66 -4.94
C LEU A 44 8.17 3.45 -4.68
N ASN A 45 7.44 3.08 -3.64
CA ASN A 45 6.37 3.87 -3.07
C ASN A 45 6.90 4.52 -1.80
N VAL A 46 7.00 5.84 -1.78
CA VAL A 46 7.32 6.59 -0.57
C VAL A 46 6.05 7.18 0.01
N LEU A 47 5.83 6.90 1.28
CA LEU A 47 4.55 7.06 1.97
C LEU A 47 4.73 7.89 3.24
N GLN A 48 3.76 8.78 3.48
CA GLN A 48 3.64 9.56 4.71
C GLN A 48 2.41 9.12 5.51
N PRO A 49 2.42 9.16 6.85
CA PRO A 49 1.23 8.98 7.65
C PRO A 49 0.09 9.91 7.18
N GLY A 50 -1.12 9.39 7.11
CA GLY A 50 -2.27 10.07 6.52
C GLY A 50 -2.48 9.78 5.03
N THR A 51 -1.58 9.06 4.35
CA THR A 51 -1.80 8.64 2.97
C THR A 51 -2.91 7.60 2.89
N TYR A 52 -4.01 7.96 2.25
CA TYR A 52 -5.12 7.04 2.03
C TYR A 52 -4.95 6.31 0.70
N VAL A 53 -4.83 5.00 0.73
CA VAL A 53 -4.89 4.14 -0.45
C VAL A 53 -6.23 3.45 -0.46
N ARG A 54 -7.11 3.82 -1.41
CA ARG A 54 -8.43 3.18 -1.50
C ARG A 54 -8.25 1.68 -1.72
N PRO A 55 -8.95 0.81 -0.95
CA PRO A 55 -8.88 -0.62 -1.11
C PRO A 55 -9.17 -1.04 -2.54
N HIS A 56 -8.30 -1.85 -3.10
CA HIS A 56 -8.37 -2.31 -4.48
C HIS A 56 -7.72 -3.67 -4.63
N ARG A 57 -7.93 -4.28 -5.78
CA ARG A 57 -7.23 -5.48 -6.23
C ARG A 57 -6.78 -5.31 -7.67
N HIS A 58 -5.86 -6.13 -8.09
CA HIS A 58 -5.46 -6.25 -9.48
C HIS A 58 -5.99 -7.56 -10.04
N LEU A 59 -6.69 -7.46 -11.18
CA LEU A 59 -7.17 -8.61 -11.93
C LEU A 59 -6.41 -8.66 -13.24
N ARG A 60 -5.99 -9.85 -13.65
CA ARG A 60 -5.34 -10.08 -14.93
C ARG A 60 -6.25 -10.93 -15.82
N GLU A 61 -6.16 -10.73 -17.15
CA GLU A 61 -6.95 -11.50 -18.10
C GLU A 61 -6.63 -13.00 -18.01
N GLN A 62 -5.36 -13.32 -17.77
CA GLN A 62 -4.92 -14.69 -17.53
C GLN A 62 -4.85 -14.96 -16.02
N ALA A 63 -5.75 -15.80 -15.53
CA ALA A 63 -5.77 -16.21 -14.12
C ALA A 63 -4.43 -16.86 -13.71
N GLY A 64 -3.96 -16.51 -12.51
CA GLY A 64 -2.68 -16.99 -11.97
C GLY A 64 -1.44 -16.29 -12.53
N ALA A 65 -1.61 -15.28 -13.40
CA ALA A 65 -0.50 -14.48 -13.92
C ALA A 65 -0.22 -13.24 -13.05
N GLY A 66 -1.17 -12.84 -12.20
CA GLY A 66 -1.04 -11.66 -11.35
C GLY A 66 -0.30 -11.99 -10.04
N PHE A 67 0.60 -11.13 -9.65
CA PHE A 67 1.18 -11.13 -8.32
C PHE A 67 1.57 -9.70 -7.93
N GLU A 68 1.67 -9.47 -6.63
CA GLU A 68 2.29 -8.30 -6.06
C GLU A 68 3.23 -8.74 -4.94
N CYS A 69 4.39 -8.13 -4.89
CA CYS A 69 5.36 -8.36 -3.83
C CYS A 69 5.78 -7.01 -3.27
N PHE A 70 5.66 -6.86 -1.95
CA PHE A 70 6.03 -5.66 -1.22
C PHE A 70 7.20 -5.95 -0.29
N VAL A 71 8.22 -5.11 -0.32
CA VAL A 71 9.36 -5.16 0.60
C VAL A 71 9.58 -3.76 1.16
N VAL A 72 9.55 -3.61 2.48
CA VAL A 72 9.83 -2.34 3.14
C VAL A 72 11.33 -2.16 3.26
N LEU A 73 11.84 -1.09 2.64
CA LEU A 73 13.26 -0.74 2.63
C LEU A 73 13.62 0.29 3.70
N LYS A 74 12.62 1.08 4.16
CA LYS A 74 12.76 2.09 5.21
C LYS A 74 11.45 2.32 5.93
N GLY A 75 11.50 2.53 7.25
CA GLY A 75 10.31 2.77 8.07
C GLY A 75 9.42 1.56 8.22
N SER A 76 8.12 1.80 8.37
CA SER A 76 7.12 0.74 8.55
C SER A 76 5.77 1.06 7.92
N ILE A 77 5.07 0.04 7.46
CA ILE A 77 3.72 0.12 6.89
C ILE A 77 2.83 -0.95 7.51
N GLY A 78 1.54 -0.67 7.59
CA GLY A 78 0.50 -1.64 7.89
C GLY A 78 -0.20 -2.07 6.60
N LEU A 79 -0.25 -3.35 6.31
CA LEU A 79 -0.99 -3.93 5.20
C LEU A 79 -2.27 -4.58 5.72
N LEU A 80 -3.38 -4.34 5.02
CA LEU A 80 -4.69 -4.91 5.31
C LEU A 80 -5.20 -5.66 4.08
N VAL A 81 -5.62 -6.90 4.27
CA VAL A 81 -6.36 -7.69 3.27
C VAL A 81 -7.83 -7.71 3.67
N LEU A 82 -8.72 -7.44 2.70
CA LEU A 82 -10.14 -7.26 2.94
C LEU A 82 -10.98 -8.20 2.06
N ASN A 83 -12.17 -8.55 2.55
CA ASN A 83 -13.17 -9.20 1.72
C ASN A 83 -13.98 -8.18 0.88
N LYS A 84 -14.88 -8.68 0.04
CA LYS A 84 -15.74 -7.83 -0.81
C LYS A 84 -16.71 -6.94 -0.03
N ALA A 85 -17.03 -7.29 1.22
CA ALA A 85 -17.86 -6.48 2.12
C ALA A 85 -17.06 -5.35 2.80
N GLY A 86 -15.74 -5.35 2.66
CA GLY A 86 -14.85 -4.37 3.29
C GLY A 86 -14.38 -4.75 4.70
N GLU A 87 -14.64 -5.99 5.13
CA GLU A 87 -14.16 -6.49 6.41
C GLU A 87 -12.69 -6.88 6.30
N VAL A 88 -11.90 -6.54 7.30
CA VAL A 88 -10.47 -6.89 7.39
C VAL A 88 -10.34 -8.37 7.74
N LEU A 89 -9.74 -9.13 6.83
CA LEU A 89 -9.48 -10.56 7.00
C LEU A 89 -8.10 -10.82 7.61
N GLN A 90 -7.12 -10.03 7.19
CA GLN A 90 -5.73 -10.16 7.64
C GLN A 90 -5.10 -8.78 7.77
N ARG A 91 -4.18 -8.66 8.69
CA ARG A 91 -3.34 -7.47 8.86
C ARG A 91 -1.90 -7.89 9.12
N GLU A 92 -0.96 -7.16 8.55
CA GLU A 92 0.46 -7.41 8.74
C GLU A 92 1.21 -6.09 8.87
N ARG A 93 2.10 -6.00 9.86
CA ARG A 93 3.05 -4.90 10.01
C ARG A 93 4.35 -5.27 9.30
N LEU A 94 4.73 -4.49 8.32
CA LEU A 94 5.98 -4.66 7.58
C LEU A 94 6.97 -3.57 7.99
N GLU A 95 8.16 -3.96 8.39
CA GLU A 95 9.17 -3.04 8.92
C GLU A 95 10.54 -3.34 8.30
N ALA A 96 11.27 -2.30 7.89
CA ALA A 96 12.60 -2.45 7.29
C ALA A 96 13.59 -3.20 8.20
N ASN A 97 13.47 -3.02 9.50
CA ASN A 97 14.31 -3.65 10.52
C ASN A 97 13.54 -4.63 11.43
N GLY A 98 12.31 -4.98 11.06
CA GLY A 98 11.46 -5.91 11.80
C GLY A 98 11.65 -7.36 11.39
N GLU A 99 10.86 -8.24 12.01
CA GLU A 99 10.80 -9.66 11.67
C GLU A 99 10.19 -9.87 10.28
N VAL A 100 9.06 -9.22 10.00
CA VAL A 100 8.39 -9.28 8.69
C VAL A 100 8.74 -8.01 7.91
N ARG A 101 9.50 -8.18 6.83
CA ARG A 101 9.97 -7.08 5.98
C ARG A 101 9.19 -6.92 4.70
N GLY A 102 8.47 -7.94 4.30
CA GLY A 102 7.73 -7.93 3.05
C GLY A 102 6.78 -9.10 2.95
N VAL A 103 5.91 -9.04 1.97
CA VAL A 103 4.91 -10.07 1.67
C VAL A 103 4.76 -10.25 0.16
N GLN A 104 4.33 -11.43 -0.22
CA GLN A 104 3.75 -11.67 -1.54
C GLN A 104 2.23 -11.73 -1.38
N LEU A 105 1.52 -10.90 -2.13
CA LEU A 105 0.07 -10.88 -2.17
C LEU A 105 -0.43 -11.77 -3.31
N ALA A 106 -1.43 -12.59 -3.02
CA ALA A 106 -2.08 -13.40 -4.04
C ALA A 106 -2.89 -12.55 -5.02
N GLU A 107 -3.04 -13.03 -6.25
CA GLU A 107 -3.84 -12.36 -7.27
C GLU A 107 -5.29 -12.18 -6.83
N GLY A 108 -5.84 -11.00 -7.07
CA GLY A 108 -7.24 -10.72 -6.86
C GLY A 108 -7.65 -10.42 -5.41
N GLU A 109 -6.70 -10.41 -4.48
CA GLU A 109 -6.97 -10.04 -3.08
C GLU A 109 -7.17 -8.53 -2.94
N PHE A 110 -8.29 -8.12 -2.34
CA PHE A 110 -8.49 -6.72 -1.99
C PHE A 110 -7.58 -6.33 -0.85
N HIS A 111 -6.83 -5.27 -1.08
CA HIS A 111 -5.86 -4.79 -0.10
C HIS A 111 -5.78 -3.27 -0.03
N THR A 112 -5.26 -2.80 1.06
CA THR A 112 -4.84 -1.42 1.29
C THR A 112 -3.65 -1.39 2.22
N LEU A 113 -3.01 -0.23 2.31
CA LEU A 113 -1.88 -0.02 3.22
C LEU A 113 -1.95 1.36 3.86
N VAL A 114 -1.33 1.49 5.01
CA VAL A 114 -1.14 2.73 5.76
C VAL A 114 0.34 2.91 6.10
N ALA A 115 0.84 4.14 6.07
CA ALA A 115 2.17 4.44 6.57
C ALA A 115 2.14 4.56 8.10
N LEU A 116 2.98 3.81 8.80
CA LEU A 116 3.09 3.84 10.27
C LEU A 116 4.20 4.78 10.73
N GLU A 117 5.20 5.01 9.87
CA GLU A 117 6.27 5.97 10.08
C GLU A 117 6.38 6.94 8.90
N ALA A 118 6.87 8.14 9.18
CA ALA A 118 7.16 9.11 8.12
C ALA A 118 8.28 8.61 7.19
N ASP A 119 8.20 9.01 5.92
CA ASP A 119 9.18 8.66 4.90
C ASP A 119 9.38 7.15 4.72
N SER A 120 8.32 6.35 4.98
CA SER A 120 8.36 4.91 4.75
C SER A 120 8.53 4.61 3.26
N VAL A 121 9.48 3.73 2.93
CA VAL A 121 9.80 3.33 1.56
C VAL A 121 9.48 1.87 1.36
N MET A 122 8.57 1.59 0.44
CA MET A 122 8.20 0.25 0.02
C MET A 122 8.64 0.03 -1.42
N PHE A 123 9.36 -1.05 -1.68
CA PHE A 123 9.62 -1.55 -3.01
C PHE A 123 8.50 -2.50 -3.42
N GLU A 124 7.84 -2.15 -4.51
CA GLU A 124 6.74 -2.95 -5.06
C GLU A 124 7.16 -3.55 -6.39
N ILE A 125 6.89 -4.85 -6.54
CA ILE A 125 7.05 -5.59 -7.78
C ILE A 125 5.70 -6.20 -8.11
N LYS A 126 5.21 -5.94 -9.32
CA LYS A 126 3.96 -6.54 -9.80
C LYS A 126 3.99 -6.91 -11.27
N GLN A 127 3.07 -7.76 -11.65
CA GLN A 127 2.84 -8.12 -13.04
C GLN A 127 2.46 -6.90 -13.87
N GLY A 128 3.16 -6.66 -14.97
CA GLY A 128 2.85 -5.73 -16.04
C GLY A 128 2.32 -6.45 -17.30
N PRO A 129 2.23 -5.75 -18.42
CA PRO A 129 2.44 -4.30 -18.57
C PRO A 129 1.35 -3.46 -17.89
N TYR A 130 1.60 -2.16 -17.72
CA TYR A 130 0.63 -1.27 -17.10
C TYR A 130 -0.58 -1.03 -18.04
N GLN A 131 -1.78 -1.20 -17.51
CA GLN A 131 -3.04 -0.97 -18.22
C GLN A 131 -3.90 0.04 -17.46
N PRO A 132 -3.85 1.33 -17.80
CA PRO A 132 -4.46 2.40 -16.99
C PRO A 132 -5.94 2.22 -16.66
N LEU A 133 -6.73 1.67 -17.60
CA LEU A 133 -8.18 1.49 -17.45
C LEU A 133 -8.57 0.25 -16.64
N ALA A 134 -7.69 -0.74 -16.52
CA ALA A 134 -7.98 -2.03 -15.89
C ALA A 134 -7.05 -2.35 -14.71
N ASP A 135 -6.12 -1.44 -14.37
CA ASP A 135 -5.10 -1.75 -13.37
C ASP A 135 -5.67 -1.96 -11.97
N LYS A 136 -6.78 -1.28 -11.62
CA LYS A 136 -7.36 -1.35 -10.28
C LYS A 136 -8.86 -1.54 -10.28
N ASP A 137 -9.31 -2.61 -9.63
CA ASP A 137 -10.69 -2.83 -9.25
C ASP A 137 -10.88 -2.38 -7.79
N PHE A 138 -11.60 -1.28 -7.58
CA PHE A 138 -11.76 -0.65 -6.27
C PHE A 138 -12.96 -1.21 -5.50
N LEU A 139 -12.80 -1.42 -4.19
CA LEU A 139 -13.92 -1.62 -3.29
C LEU A 139 -14.75 -0.34 -3.17
N THR A 140 -15.98 -0.39 -3.69
CA THR A 140 -16.87 0.78 -3.75
C THR A 140 -17.47 1.16 -2.42
N VAL A 141 -17.43 0.28 -1.42
CA VAL A 141 -17.91 0.54 -0.05
C VAL A 141 -17.01 1.55 0.70
N PHE A 142 -15.82 1.80 0.20
CA PHE A 142 -14.90 2.79 0.79
C PHE A 142 -14.93 4.11 0.03
N PRO A 143 -14.73 5.22 0.76
CA PRO A 143 -14.75 6.56 0.18
C PRO A 143 -13.69 6.74 -0.91
N ARG A 144 -13.93 7.73 -1.77
CA ARG A 144 -12.93 8.14 -2.76
C ARG A 144 -11.79 8.89 -2.07
N GLU A 145 -10.60 8.74 -2.63
CA GLU A 145 -9.43 9.50 -2.18
C GLU A 145 -9.69 11.02 -2.23
N GLY A 146 -9.14 11.75 -1.27
CA GLY A 146 -9.27 13.20 -1.17
C GLY A 146 -10.50 13.69 -0.41
N THR A 147 -11.31 12.80 0.18
CA THR A 147 -12.46 13.18 1.01
C THR A 147 -12.12 13.12 2.52
N PRO A 148 -12.83 13.86 3.38
CA PRO A 148 -12.66 13.77 4.83
C PRO A 148 -12.89 12.36 5.38
N GLU A 149 -13.86 11.64 4.81
CA GLU A 149 -14.17 10.25 5.18
C GLU A 149 -12.99 9.30 4.86
N ALA A 150 -12.28 9.56 3.77
CA ALA A 150 -11.09 8.80 3.42
C ALA A 150 -9.95 9.02 4.43
N GLN A 151 -9.77 10.24 4.91
CA GLN A 151 -8.79 10.56 5.94
C GLN A 151 -9.15 9.90 7.28
N GLN A 152 -10.42 9.94 7.66
CA GLN A 152 -10.91 9.25 8.85
C GLN A 152 -10.70 7.74 8.75
N GLN A 153 -10.97 7.16 7.60
CA GLN A 153 -10.79 5.72 7.36
C GLN A 153 -9.31 5.32 7.45
N GLU A 154 -8.40 6.11 6.88
CA GLU A 154 -6.95 5.88 7.01
C GLU A 154 -6.51 5.87 8.47
N TRP A 155 -6.96 6.88 9.23
CA TRP A 155 -6.67 6.97 10.65
C TRP A 155 -7.16 5.74 11.43
N LEU A 156 -8.38 5.26 11.18
CA LEU A 156 -8.95 4.06 11.80
C LEU A 156 -8.09 2.82 11.49
N TRP A 157 -7.66 2.66 10.24
CA TRP A 157 -6.81 1.53 9.87
C TRP A 157 -5.42 1.60 10.53
N ARG A 158 -4.86 2.79 10.64
CA ARG A 158 -3.58 2.98 11.31
C ARG A 158 -3.65 2.60 12.79
N CYS A 159 -4.74 2.91 13.48
CA CYS A 159 -4.97 2.49 14.86
C CYS A 159 -4.96 0.96 15.07
N TYR A 160 -5.19 0.15 14.03
CA TYR A 160 -5.03 -1.31 14.16
C TYR A 160 -3.61 -1.74 14.46
N PHE A 161 -2.63 -0.89 14.19
CA PHE A 161 -1.21 -1.16 14.37
C PHE A 161 -0.61 -0.44 15.59
N ASP A 162 -1.38 0.40 16.29
CA ASP A 162 -0.90 1.12 17.49
C ASP A 162 -0.91 0.24 18.76
N LYS A 163 -1.66 -0.87 18.74
CA LYS A 163 -1.70 -1.80 19.85
C LYS A 163 -0.45 -2.66 19.87
N THR A 164 0.29 -2.59 20.97
CA THR A 164 1.43 -3.50 21.24
C THR A 164 0.97 -4.96 21.27
N PRO A 165 1.84 -5.94 20.92
CA PRO A 165 1.48 -7.38 20.78
C PRO A 165 1.06 -8.11 22.06
N LYS A 166 0.67 -7.44 23.11
CA LYS A 166 0.28 -8.08 24.40
C LYS A 166 -1.18 -8.50 24.51
N ASP A 167 -2.02 -8.19 23.51
CA ASP A 167 -3.46 -8.51 23.52
C ASP A 167 -3.88 -9.43 22.36
N GLU A 168 -3.08 -10.44 22.03
CA GLU A 168 -3.41 -11.42 20.96
C GLU A 168 -4.59 -12.36 21.31
N SER A 169 -5.33 -12.14 22.38
CA SER A 169 -6.51 -12.95 22.73
C SER A 169 -7.85 -12.38 22.21
N ASP A 170 -7.87 -11.21 21.60
CA ASP A 170 -9.10 -10.58 21.11
C ASP A 170 -9.20 -10.63 19.58
N GLN A 171 -9.62 -11.79 19.05
CA GLN A 171 -10.02 -11.99 17.65
C GLN A 171 -11.44 -11.46 17.35
N THR A 172 -11.96 -10.53 18.14
CA THR A 172 -13.25 -9.94 17.82
C THR A 172 -13.13 -9.05 16.59
N PRO A 173 -13.99 -9.26 15.58
CA PRO A 173 -14.10 -8.34 14.44
C PRO A 173 -14.44 -6.95 14.98
N VAL A 174 -13.59 -5.96 14.67
CA VAL A 174 -13.91 -4.58 15.04
C VAL A 174 -15.15 -4.16 14.24
N PRO A 175 -16.24 -3.75 14.90
CA PRO A 175 -17.46 -3.37 14.21
C PRO A 175 -17.23 -2.18 13.29
N LEU A 176 -17.82 -2.24 12.11
CA LEU A 176 -17.89 -1.10 11.19
C LEU A 176 -18.39 0.14 11.94
N PRO A 177 -17.84 1.32 11.71
CA PRO A 177 -18.39 2.53 12.29
C PRO A 177 -19.86 2.67 11.89
N CYS A 178 -20.71 2.93 12.90
CA CYS A 178 -22.13 3.15 12.73
C CYS A 178 -22.37 4.22 11.65
N PRO A 179 -23.31 4.01 10.70
CA PRO A 179 -23.65 5.05 9.73
C PRO A 179 -24.10 6.29 10.49
N LEU A 180 -23.53 7.43 10.12
CA LEU A 180 -23.99 8.72 10.63
C LEU A 180 -25.50 8.82 10.39
N LYS A 181 -26.26 8.96 11.47
CA LYS A 181 -27.67 9.34 11.38
C LYS A 181 -27.73 10.74 10.76
N GLU A 182 -28.59 10.89 9.76
CA GLU A 182 -28.99 12.13 9.13
C GLU A 182 -29.38 13.21 10.15
#